data_a8c18e9e604d38e8c33fbdbd98fcb1d5
#
_entry.id   a8c18e9e604d38e8c33fbdbd98fcb1d5
#
_cell.length_a   1.000
_cell.length_b   1.000
_cell.length_c   1.000
_cell.angle_alpha   90.00
_cell.angle_beta   90.00
_cell.angle_gamma   90.00
#
_symmetry.space_group_name_H-M   'P 1'
#
loop_
_entity.id
_entity.type
_entity.pdbx_description
1 polymer ?
#
loop_
_entity_poly.entity_id
_entity_poly.type
_entity_poly.pdbx_seq_one_letter_code
_entity_poly.pdbx_strand_id
1 'polypeptide(L)'
;TGGKVVGLERLVRWRPSWFIDVEREGTVRRLHLRGDRGGDVSIFPDLKREADVIAVLHGQGLPVPEIYGYLADPPCIVMEAIEGTRDFSALDAATKSAIGRVYMQAVAAMHRLPVEPFMAAGVHRPEGAEAIALVGLDAYMPHYRRTKSRPEPLLEFVIGWLRRNVPRHRDRASFIQFDSGQYLVDQGAMTKLYDFEFSMIGDPLVDIATMGMRNSYEPLGAPLPELVRYYEEATGEPVNHDAVVFHVLQFSLLGTMQFTGTVGKPSPGDPHSVYLMFDLALRRSILLALSHLTGDALPELPPLEQRTGDNAPLLAKLVDTLGTLPVTGEAAETHKAQVAELIEWVQRADDHGADMVARNIADVSALLGRRFDRWADAAEALEAYILEAGPEEDAALIALL
;
A
#
# COMPACT_ATOMS: atom_id res chain seq x y z
N THR A 1 -30.65 -4.92 12.93
CA THR A 1 -30.73 -3.94 14.06
C THR A 1 -32.18 -3.80 14.59
N GLY A 2 -33.20 -4.06 13.76
CA GLY A 2 -34.62 -3.86 14.12
C GLY A 2 -35.03 -2.39 14.28
N GLY A 3 -34.16 -1.45 13.86
CA GLY A 3 -34.42 -0.02 13.90
C GLY A 3 -34.78 0.56 12.54
N LYS A 4 -35.14 1.83 12.49
CA LYS A 4 -35.44 2.60 11.29
C LYS A 4 -34.25 3.47 10.94
N VAL A 5 -33.83 3.45 9.65
CA VAL A 5 -32.79 4.38 9.14
C VAL A 5 -33.39 5.80 9.07
N VAL A 6 -32.78 6.75 9.77
CA VAL A 6 -33.21 8.16 9.83
C VAL A 6 -32.17 9.11 9.22
N GLY A 7 -30.95 8.64 8.96
CA GLY A 7 -29.89 9.39 8.30
C GLY A 7 -29.01 8.48 7.42
N LEU A 8 -28.50 9.02 6.31
CA LEU A 8 -27.57 8.34 5.41
C LEU A 8 -26.60 9.38 4.86
N GLU A 9 -25.30 9.16 5.07
CA GLU A 9 -24.21 10.02 4.62
C GLU A 9 -23.19 9.16 3.86
N ARG A 10 -22.94 9.46 2.58
CA ARG A 10 -21.90 8.78 1.81
C ARG A 10 -20.53 9.39 2.12
N LEU A 11 -19.55 8.55 2.41
CA LEU A 11 -18.16 8.99 2.60
C LEU A 11 -17.41 8.96 1.25
N VAL A 12 -16.61 10.01 1.00
CA VAL A 12 -15.73 10.07 -0.17
C VAL A 12 -14.48 9.22 0.15
N ARG A 13 -14.52 7.95 -0.25
CA ARG A 13 -13.49 6.95 0.00
C ARG A 13 -13.29 6.09 -1.26
N TRP A 14 -12.12 5.44 -1.37
CA TRP A 14 -11.83 4.44 -2.40
C TRP A 14 -12.83 3.29 -2.43
N ARG A 15 -13.29 2.90 -1.23
CA ARG A 15 -14.27 1.86 -1.00
C ARG A 15 -15.63 2.51 -0.77
N PRO A 16 -16.72 1.97 -1.33
CA PRO A 16 -18.07 2.40 -1.00
C PRO A 16 -18.30 2.34 0.52
N SER A 17 -18.55 3.49 1.12
CA SER A 17 -18.71 3.62 2.57
C SER A 17 -19.78 4.65 2.91
N TRP A 18 -20.54 4.38 3.97
CA TRP A 18 -21.60 5.28 4.45
C TRP A 18 -21.64 5.29 5.95
N PHE A 19 -21.97 6.43 6.53
CA PHE A 19 -22.56 6.48 7.86
C PHE A 19 -24.06 6.38 7.73
N ILE A 20 -24.68 5.59 8.61
CA ILE A 20 -26.12 5.51 8.76
C ILE A 20 -26.51 5.79 10.20
N ASP A 21 -27.57 6.59 10.40
CA ASP A 21 -28.18 6.81 11.70
C ASP A 21 -29.43 5.93 11.80
N VAL A 22 -29.42 5.03 12.79
CA VAL A 22 -30.51 4.06 13.02
C VAL A 22 -31.20 4.38 14.32
N GLU A 23 -32.50 4.71 14.24
CA GLU A 23 -33.36 4.94 15.41
C GLU A 23 -33.98 3.62 15.87
N ARG A 24 -33.85 3.33 17.16
CA ARG A 24 -34.56 2.26 17.81
C ARG A 24 -34.98 2.67 19.21
N GLU A 25 -36.28 2.56 19.50
CA GLU A 25 -36.83 2.86 20.85
C GLU A 25 -36.46 4.28 21.32
N GLY A 26 -36.46 5.28 20.42
CA GLY A 26 -36.11 6.67 20.70
C GLY A 26 -34.62 6.97 20.83
N THR A 27 -33.76 5.98 20.65
CA THR A 27 -32.30 6.15 20.65
C THR A 27 -31.78 6.07 19.22
N VAL A 28 -31.01 7.06 18.80
CA VAL A 28 -30.32 7.08 17.49
C VAL A 28 -28.88 6.57 17.70
N ARG A 29 -28.50 5.55 16.92
CA ARG A 29 -27.14 5.02 16.88
C ARG A 29 -26.55 5.25 15.48
N ARG A 30 -25.35 5.82 15.43
CA ARG A 30 -24.58 5.96 14.19
C ARG A 30 -23.78 4.68 13.93
N LEU A 31 -23.90 4.14 12.72
CA LEU A 31 -23.19 2.93 12.26
C LEU A 31 -22.39 3.26 11.01
N HIS A 32 -21.32 2.50 10.77
CA HIS A 32 -20.55 2.53 9.54
C HIS A 32 -20.90 1.33 8.66
N LEU A 33 -21.29 1.61 7.42
CA LEU A 33 -21.42 0.61 6.37
C LEU A 33 -20.17 0.62 5.50
N ARG A 34 -19.48 -0.51 5.43
CA ARG A 34 -18.30 -0.71 4.57
C ARG A 34 -18.66 -1.70 3.48
N GLY A 35 -18.83 -1.19 2.25
CA GLY A 35 -19.24 -1.97 1.07
C GLY A 35 -18.07 -2.62 0.35
N ASP A 36 -18.39 -3.52 -0.59
CA ASP A 36 -17.42 -4.10 -1.50
C ASP A 36 -16.96 -3.09 -2.55
N ARG A 37 -15.69 -3.14 -2.93
CA ARG A 37 -15.13 -2.32 -4.03
C ARG A 37 -15.63 -2.79 -5.39
N GLY A 38 -15.90 -4.09 -5.52
CA GLY A 38 -16.10 -4.73 -6.81
C GLY A 38 -14.83 -4.78 -7.66
N GLY A 39 -14.85 -5.57 -8.72
CA GLY A 39 -13.80 -5.60 -9.73
C GLY A 39 -12.48 -6.27 -9.35
N ASP A 40 -11.49 -6.14 -10.25
CA ASP A 40 -10.21 -6.86 -10.18
C ASP A 40 -9.14 -6.21 -9.26
N VAL A 41 -9.49 -5.19 -8.48
CA VAL A 41 -8.53 -4.44 -7.65
C VAL A 41 -8.31 -5.09 -6.28
N SER A 42 -9.19 -5.98 -5.84
CA SER A 42 -9.09 -6.61 -4.54
C SER A 42 -8.24 -7.89 -4.58
N ILE A 43 -7.19 -7.94 -3.75
CA ILE A 43 -6.38 -9.16 -3.54
C ILE A 43 -7.18 -10.19 -2.74
N PHE A 44 -7.96 -9.71 -1.75
CA PHE A 44 -8.87 -10.52 -0.96
C PHE A 44 -10.31 -10.04 -1.22
N PRO A 45 -11.03 -10.67 -2.17
CA PRO A 45 -12.37 -10.22 -2.56
C PRO A 45 -13.45 -10.55 -1.52
N ASP A 46 -13.16 -11.38 -0.53
CA ASP A 46 -14.13 -11.78 0.50
C ASP A 46 -14.20 -10.73 1.62
N LEU A 47 -15.14 -9.81 1.50
CA LEU A 47 -15.42 -8.79 2.51
C LEU A 47 -15.91 -9.41 3.85
N LYS A 48 -16.52 -10.59 3.81
CA LYS A 48 -16.94 -11.30 5.02
C LYS A 48 -15.74 -11.73 5.86
N ARG A 49 -14.64 -12.15 5.23
CA ARG A 49 -13.39 -12.48 5.91
C ARG A 49 -12.88 -11.29 6.75
N GLU A 50 -12.93 -10.05 6.21
CA GLU A 50 -12.56 -8.85 6.97
C GLU A 50 -13.46 -8.66 8.19
N ALA A 51 -14.78 -8.84 8.05
CA ALA A 51 -15.71 -8.75 9.18
C ALA A 51 -15.42 -9.79 10.27
N ASP A 52 -15.17 -11.04 9.88
CA ASP A 52 -14.88 -12.14 10.80
C ASP A 52 -13.54 -11.91 11.55
N VAL A 53 -12.51 -11.41 10.86
CA VAL A 53 -11.22 -11.02 11.45
C VAL A 53 -11.39 -9.93 12.49
N ILE A 54 -12.11 -8.85 12.16
CA ILE A 54 -12.36 -7.74 13.10
C ILE A 54 -13.16 -8.26 14.32
N ALA A 55 -14.14 -9.14 14.12
CA ALA A 55 -14.89 -9.73 15.22
C ALA A 55 -13.99 -10.56 16.15
N VAL A 56 -13.03 -11.31 15.61
CA VAL A 56 -12.02 -12.04 16.41
C VAL A 56 -11.18 -11.06 17.22
N LEU A 57 -10.63 -10.01 16.60
CA LEU A 57 -9.82 -8.99 17.28
C LEU A 57 -10.61 -8.30 18.40
N HIS A 58 -11.86 -7.92 18.13
CA HIS A 58 -12.74 -7.32 19.15
C HIS A 58 -12.97 -8.27 20.31
N GLY A 59 -13.26 -9.54 20.04
CA GLY A 59 -13.44 -10.58 21.06
C GLY A 59 -12.19 -10.86 21.90
N GLN A 60 -11.01 -10.56 21.38
CA GLN A 60 -9.71 -10.61 22.09
C GLN A 60 -9.36 -9.32 22.82
N GLY A 61 -10.25 -8.32 22.81
CA GLY A 61 -10.08 -7.06 23.54
C GLY A 61 -9.19 -6.02 22.85
N LEU A 62 -8.86 -6.20 21.54
CA LEU A 62 -8.15 -5.18 20.78
C LEU A 62 -9.07 -3.98 20.50
N PRO A 63 -8.51 -2.75 20.43
CA PRO A 63 -9.28 -1.55 20.14
C PRO A 63 -9.65 -1.46 18.65
N VAL A 64 -10.57 -2.31 18.20
CA VAL A 64 -11.12 -2.34 16.85
C VAL A 64 -12.64 -2.11 16.91
N PRO A 65 -13.30 -1.75 15.79
CA PRO A 65 -14.75 -1.55 15.79
C PRO A 65 -15.51 -2.84 16.09
N GLU A 66 -16.63 -2.73 16.79
CA GLU A 66 -17.59 -3.83 16.95
C GLU A 66 -18.29 -4.12 15.64
N ILE A 67 -18.39 -5.39 15.26
CA ILE A 67 -19.14 -5.83 14.09
C ILE A 67 -20.57 -6.17 14.49
N TYR A 68 -21.55 -5.47 13.90
CA TYR A 68 -22.97 -5.69 14.16
C TYR A 68 -23.60 -6.68 13.18
N GLY A 69 -22.98 -6.91 12.02
CA GLY A 69 -23.44 -7.85 11.03
C GLY A 69 -22.81 -7.71 9.66
N TYR A 70 -23.19 -8.61 8.78
CA TYR A 70 -22.79 -8.64 7.39
C TYR A 70 -24.01 -8.77 6.51
N LEU A 71 -24.12 -7.95 5.48
CA LEU A 71 -25.11 -8.05 4.42
C LEU A 71 -24.47 -8.78 3.24
N ALA A 72 -25.15 -9.76 2.69
CA ALA A 72 -24.65 -10.54 1.55
C ALA A 72 -24.99 -9.89 0.19
N ASP A 73 -26.08 -9.13 0.14
CA ASP A 73 -26.57 -8.48 -1.08
C ASP A 73 -27.18 -7.10 -0.75
N PRO A 74 -26.54 -6.01 -1.19
CA PRO A 74 -25.14 -5.94 -1.64
C PRO A 74 -24.15 -6.28 -0.51
N PRO A 75 -22.96 -6.83 -0.84
CA PRO A 75 -21.97 -7.20 0.19
C PRO A 75 -21.53 -5.97 0.99
N CYS A 76 -21.75 -6.00 2.30
CA CYS A 76 -21.47 -4.87 3.18
C CYS A 76 -21.25 -5.30 4.64
N ILE A 77 -20.24 -4.79 5.29
CA ILE A 77 -20.02 -4.91 6.73
C ILE A 77 -20.80 -3.80 7.42
N VAL A 78 -21.56 -4.16 8.46
CA VAL A 78 -22.23 -3.21 9.37
C VAL A 78 -21.46 -3.19 10.68
N MET A 79 -20.83 -2.07 11.00
CA MET A 79 -19.95 -1.96 12.17
C MET A 79 -20.16 -0.66 12.95
N GLU A 80 -19.52 -0.58 14.10
CA GLU A 80 -19.41 0.62 14.91
C GLU A 80 -18.85 1.78 14.07
N ALA A 81 -19.48 2.94 14.14
CA ALA A 81 -18.93 4.16 13.58
C ALA A 81 -17.80 4.65 14.51
N ILE A 82 -16.58 4.68 13.97
CA ILE A 82 -15.42 5.13 14.74
C ILE A 82 -15.35 6.66 14.65
N GLU A 83 -15.28 7.33 15.79
CA GLU A 83 -15.00 8.75 15.88
C GLU A 83 -13.50 9.01 15.86
N GLY A 84 -13.11 10.20 15.34
CA GLY A 84 -11.73 10.64 15.32
C GLY A 84 -11.20 11.00 13.93
N THR A 85 -9.96 11.41 13.93
CA THR A 85 -9.23 11.86 12.74
C THR A 85 -7.87 11.18 12.64
N ARG A 86 -7.26 11.27 11.46
CA ARG A 86 -5.84 10.97 11.24
C ARG A 86 -4.95 12.22 11.24
N ASP A 87 -5.53 13.39 11.41
CA ASP A 87 -4.78 14.64 11.50
C ASP A 87 -4.25 14.85 12.92
N PHE A 88 -2.94 14.75 13.05
CA PHE A 88 -2.20 14.98 14.28
C PHE A 88 -1.67 16.42 14.40
N SER A 89 -1.92 17.29 13.45
CA SER A 89 -1.30 18.61 13.34
C SER A 89 -1.54 19.48 14.58
N ALA A 90 -2.72 19.40 15.15
CA ALA A 90 -3.13 20.17 16.34
C ALA A 90 -2.57 19.64 17.68
N LEU A 91 -1.94 18.45 17.69
CA LEU A 91 -1.44 17.83 18.91
C LEU A 91 0.01 18.22 19.19
N ASP A 92 0.35 18.37 20.46
CA ASP A 92 1.74 18.57 20.89
C ASP A 92 2.59 17.27 20.76
N ALA A 93 3.92 17.42 20.84
CA ALA A 93 4.84 16.31 20.67
C ALA A 93 4.69 15.22 21.75
N ALA A 94 4.39 15.59 22.98
CA ALA A 94 4.23 14.63 24.09
C ALA A 94 2.97 13.79 23.91
N THR A 95 1.87 14.41 23.51
CA THR A 95 0.61 13.73 23.18
C THR A 95 0.78 12.79 21.98
N LYS A 96 1.45 13.25 20.92
CA LYS A 96 1.77 12.43 19.74
C LYS A 96 2.58 11.19 20.13
N SER A 97 3.62 11.37 20.94
CA SER A 97 4.47 10.28 21.44
C SER A 97 3.68 9.28 22.29
N ALA A 98 2.80 9.76 23.18
CA ALA A 98 1.93 8.91 23.99
C ALA A 98 0.96 8.07 23.14
N ILE A 99 0.36 8.66 22.11
CA ILE A 99 -0.49 7.96 21.13
C ILE A 99 0.31 6.88 20.41
N GLY A 100 1.51 7.22 19.90
CA GLY A 100 2.41 6.27 19.22
C GLY A 100 2.75 5.08 20.12
N ARG A 101 3.00 5.30 21.41
CA ARG A 101 3.22 4.24 22.39
C ARG A 101 2.01 3.32 22.52
N VAL A 102 0.81 3.87 22.67
CA VAL A 102 -0.43 3.08 22.79
C VAL A 102 -0.66 2.26 21.51
N TYR A 103 -0.45 2.87 20.35
CA TYR A 103 -0.55 2.16 19.08
C TYR A 103 0.43 0.98 19.00
N MET A 104 1.70 1.17 19.33
CA MET A 104 2.70 0.09 19.26
C MET A 104 2.45 -1.01 20.31
N GLN A 105 1.88 -0.67 21.47
CA GLN A 105 1.41 -1.66 22.43
C GLN A 105 0.25 -2.51 21.87
N ALA A 106 -0.69 -1.88 21.14
CA ALA A 106 -1.79 -2.59 20.50
C ALA A 106 -1.27 -3.54 19.38
N VAL A 107 -0.31 -3.08 18.56
CA VAL A 107 0.36 -3.93 17.53
C VAL A 107 1.08 -5.12 18.20
N ALA A 108 1.85 -4.87 19.25
CA ALA A 108 2.54 -5.93 19.99
C ALA A 108 1.57 -6.92 20.65
N ALA A 109 0.43 -6.45 21.16
CA ALA A 109 -0.64 -7.30 21.69
C ALA A 109 -1.26 -8.17 20.60
N MET A 110 -1.56 -7.58 19.43
CA MET A 110 -2.09 -8.28 18.25
C MET A 110 -1.17 -9.40 17.80
N HIS A 111 0.16 -9.17 17.74
CA HIS A 111 1.14 -10.17 17.34
C HIS A 111 1.32 -11.34 18.32
N ARG A 112 0.79 -11.22 19.55
CA ARG A 112 0.80 -12.29 20.56
C ARG A 112 -0.46 -13.13 20.58
N LEU A 113 -1.50 -12.74 19.83
CA LEU A 113 -2.75 -13.48 19.80
C LEU A 113 -2.54 -14.89 19.21
N PRO A 114 -3.27 -15.90 19.70
CA PRO A 114 -3.29 -17.20 19.07
C PRO A 114 -3.82 -17.09 17.63
N VAL A 115 -3.20 -17.81 16.70
CA VAL A 115 -3.57 -17.70 15.27
C VAL A 115 -4.78 -18.53 14.89
N GLU A 116 -5.16 -19.52 15.69
CA GLU A 116 -6.25 -20.46 15.44
C GLU A 116 -7.62 -19.80 15.23
N PRO A 117 -8.03 -18.77 16.00
CA PRO A 117 -9.28 -18.04 15.74
C PRO A 117 -9.30 -17.35 14.37
N PHE A 118 -8.16 -16.83 13.91
CA PHE A 118 -8.04 -16.21 12.60
C PHE A 118 -8.07 -17.23 11.47
N MET A 119 -7.50 -18.43 11.68
CA MET A 119 -7.64 -19.53 10.74
C MET A 119 -9.11 -19.95 10.59
N ALA A 120 -9.87 -19.99 11.68
CA ALA A 120 -11.31 -20.22 11.64
C ALA A 120 -12.08 -19.12 10.91
N ALA A 121 -11.57 -17.89 10.90
CA ALA A 121 -12.08 -16.75 10.12
C ALA A 121 -11.60 -16.75 8.66
N GLY A 122 -10.95 -17.82 8.18
CA GLY A 122 -10.52 -17.98 6.79
C GLY A 122 -9.14 -17.40 6.47
N VAL A 123 -8.32 -17.05 7.49
CA VAL A 123 -6.93 -16.61 7.27
C VAL A 123 -6.02 -17.83 7.14
N HIS A 124 -5.31 -17.95 6.03
CA HIS A 124 -4.38 -19.04 5.79
C HIS A 124 -3.16 -18.92 6.71
N ARG A 125 -2.73 -20.05 7.32
CA ARG A 125 -1.48 -20.15 8.08
C ARG A 125 -0.38 -20.71 7.19
N PRO A 126 0.69 -19.97 6.91
CA PRO A 126 1.85 -20.47 6.18
C PRO A 126 2.66 -21.44 7.05
N GLU A 127 3.33 -22.41 6.43
CA GLU A 127 4.19 -23.38 7.10
C GLU A 127 5.66 -23.19 6.71
N GLY A 128 6.51 -23.05 7.72
CA GLY A 128 7.95 -22.84 7.55
C GLY A 128 8.36 -21.40 7.30
N ALA A 129 9.60 -21.06 7.61
CA ALA A 129 10.13 -19.70 7.59
C ALA A 129 9.98 -19.00 6.23
N GLU A 130 10.17 -19.73 5.13
CA GLU A 130 10.03 -19.18 3.78
C GLU A 130 8.60 -18.74 3.47
N ALA A 131 7.60 -19.61 3.73
CA ALA A 131 6.20 -19.28 3.50
C ALA A 131 5.71 -18.16 4.43
N ILE A 132 6.20 -18.11 5.68
CA ILE A 132 5.90 -17.04 6.65
C ILE A 132 6.43 -15.70 6.15
N ALA A 133 7.67 -15.66 5.68
CA ALA A 133 8.29 -14.43 5.19
C ALA A 133 7.68 -13.96 3.86
N LEU A 134 7.25 -14.87 2.97
CA LEU A 134 6.75 -14.58 1.64
C LEU A 134 5.21 -14.62 1.53
N VAL A 135 4.48 -14.69 2.66
CA VAL A 135 3.01 -14.83 2.64
C VAL A 135 2.32 -13.76 1.79
N GLY A 136 2.80 -12.54 1.83
CA GLY A 136 2.31 -11.44 0.97
C GLY A 136 2.59 -11.72 -0.50
N LEU A 137 3.81 -12.11 -0.85
CA LEU A 137 4.18 -12.41 -2.24
C LEU A 137 3.29 -13.50 -2.82
N ASP A 138 3.11 -14.60 -2.10
CA ASP A 138 2.28 -15.72 -2.56
C ASP A 138 0.81 -15.33 -2.73
N ALA A 139 0.28 -14.44 -1.87
CA ALA A 139 -1.08 -13.93 -1.99
C ALA A 139 -1.28 -13.03 -3.22
N TYR A 140 -0.28 -12.20 -3.57
CA TYR A 140 -0.38 -11.23 -4.67
C TYR A 140 -0.01 -11.80 -6.04
N MET A 141 0.81 -12.85 -6.10
CA MET A 141 1.27 -13.44 -7.37
C MET A 141 0.16 -13.82 -8.34
N PRO A 142 -0.96 -14.48 -7.92
CA PRO A 142 -2.03 -14.82 -8.86
C PRO A 142 -2.68 -13.57 -9.49
N HIS A 143 -2.86 -12.50 -8.71
CA HIS A 143 -3.38 -11.22 -9.21
C HIS A 143 -2.41 -10.61 -10.22
N TYR A 144 -1.14 -10.47 -9.86
CA TYR A 144 -0.11 -9.91 -10.72
C TYR A 144 0.00 -10.66 -12.05
N ARG A 145 0.08 -11.99 -12.03
CA ARG A 145 0.17 -12.80 -13.26
C ARG A 145 -1.06 -12.64 -14.17
N ARG A 146 -2.24 -12.42 -13.60
CA ARG A 146 -3.48 -12.19 -14.37
C ARG A 146 -3.55 -10.79 -14.96
N THR A 147 -3.07 -9.77 -14.25
CA THR A 147 -3.23 -8.36 -14.61
C THR A 147 -2.03 -7.77 -15.34
N LYS A 148 -0.85 -8.42 -15.27
CA LYS A 148 0.37 -8.01 -15.98
C LYS A 148 0.09 -7.90 -17.48
N SER A 149 0.27 -6.71 -18.05
CA SER A 149 -0.07 -6.39 -19.45
C SER A 149 1.13 -5.93 -20.28
N ARG A 150 2.30 -5.81 -19.65
CA ARG A 150 3.56 -5.39 -20.26
C ARG A 150 4.75 -6.05 -19.54
N PRO A 151 5.95 -6.05 -20.14
CA PRO A 151 7.16 -6.45 -19.43
C PRO A 151 7.39 -5.57 -18.19
N GLU A 152 7.76 -6.19 -17.08
CA GLU A 152 8.05 -5.55 -15.80
C GLU A 152 9.38 -6.08 -15.23
N PRO A 153 10.54 -5.74 -15.86
CA PRO A 153 11.85 -6.28 -15.50
C PRO A 153 12.19 -6.11 -14.03
N LEU A 154 11.95 -4.90 -13.46
CA LEU A 154 12.21 -4.63 -12.03
C LEU A 154 11.40 -5.56 -11.12
N LEU A 155 10.13 -5.80 -11.42
CA LEU A 155 9.28 -6.63 -10.57
C LEU A 155 9.72 -8.10 -10.64
N GLU A 156 10.02 -8.61 -11.82
CA GLU A 156 10.50 -10.00 -11.98
C GLU A 156 11.86 -10.21 -11.29
N PHE A 157 12.77 -9.23 -11.38
CA PHE A 157 14.03 -9.25 -10.64
C PHE A 157 13.80 -9.37 -9.14
N VAL A 158 12.94 -8.51 -8.58
CA VAL A 158 12.67 -8.48 -7.14
C VAL A 158 11.97 -9.74 -6.66
N ILE A 159 11.06 -10.31 -7.45
CA ILE A 159 10.45 -11.62 -7.15
C ILE A 159 11.53 -12.70 -6.98
N GLY A 160 12.45 -12.78 -7.93
CA GLY A 160 13.56 -13.72 -7.90
C GLY A 160 14.49 -13.47 -6.71
N TRP A 161 14.84 -12.21 -6.48
CA TRP A 161 15.72 -11.80 -5.39
C TRP A 161 15.14 -12.14 -4.01
N LEU A 162 13.87 -11.80 -3.75
CA LEU A 162 13.18 -12.11 -2.48
C LEU A 162 13.18 -13.61 -2.18
N ARG A 163 12.91 -14.46 -3.17
CA ARG A 163 12.90 -15.92 -2.99
C ARG A 163 14.27 -16.50 -2.68
N ARG A 164 15.33 -15.90 -3.21
CA ARG A 164 16.71 -16.32 -2.92
C ARG A 164 17.19 -15.86 -1.53
N ASN A 165 16.72 -14.73 -1.06
CA ASN A 165 17.24 -14.02 0.13
C ASN A 165 16.28 -14.02 1.33
N VAL A 166 15.42 -15.02 1.44
CA VAL A 166 14.47 -15.17 2.56
C VAL A 166 15.20 -15.20 3.92
N PRO A 167 14.75 -14.45 4.93
CA PRO A 167 15.29 -14.51 6.30
C PRO A 167 14.87 -15.81 7.03
N ARG A 168 15.44 -16.95 6.63
CA ARG A 168 15.05 -18.31 7.09
C ARG A 168 15.22 -18.57 8.58
N HIS A 169 15.93 -17.70 9.31
CA HIS A 169 16.05 -17.77 10.76
C HIS A 169 14.82 -17.26 11.52
N ARG A 170 13.80 -16.74 10.80
CA ARG A 170 12.56 -16.19 11.33
C ARG A 170 11.40 -17.11 10.96
N ASP A 171 10.97 -17.91 11.91
CA ASP A 171 9.93 -18.94 11.75
C ASP A 171 8.66 -18.69 12.59
N ARG A 172 8.63 -17.55 13.32
CA ARG A 172 7.47 -17.15 14.11
C ARG A 172 6.40 -16.56 13.21
N ALA A 173 5.23 -17.23 13.14
CA ALA A 173 4.03 -16.71 12.51
C ALA A 173 3.13 -16.01 13.53
N SER A 174 2.71 -14.79 13.22
CA SER A 174 1.75 -14.00 14.00
C SER A 174 0.62 -13.53 13.10
N PHE A 175 -0.53 -13.22 13.67
CA PHE A 175 -1.52 -12.44 12.94
C PHE A 175 -0.97 -11.02 12.72
N ILE A 176 -1.03 -10.51 11.50
CA ILE A 176 -0.55 -9.21 11.07
C ILE A 176 -1.64 -8.44 10.35
N GLN A 177 -1.68 -7.12 10.53
CA GLN A 177 -2.56 -6.22 9.79
C GLN A 177 -2.17 -6.13 8.32
N PHE A 178 -0.88 -6.28 8.04
CA PHE A 178 -0.22 -6.22 6.73
C PHE A 178 -0.13 -4.81 6.14
N ASP A 179 -1.19 -4.02 6.13
CA ASP A 179 -1.16 -2.58 5.81
C ASP A 179 -1.31 -1.76 7.11
N SER A 180 -0.28 -1.80 7.93
CA SER A 180 -0.25 -1.28 9.28
C SER A 180 -0.16 0.26 9.34
N GLY A 181 -0.39 0.85 10.53
CA GLY A 181 -0.41 2.30 10.72
C GLY A 181 -1.80 2.92 10.52
N GLN A 182 -2.85 2.14 10.54
CA GLN A 182 -4.22 2.58 10.33
C GLN A 182 -5.00 2.64 11.64
N TYR A 183 -5.04 3.83 12.26
CA TYR A 183 -5.79 4.11 13.47
C TYR A 183 -6.31 5.55 13.51
N LEU A 184 -7.32 5.81 14.32
CA LEU A 184 -7.91 7.13 14.53
C LEU A 184 -7.59 7.65 15.92
N VAL A 185 -7.62 8.97 16.03
CA VAL A 185 -7.35 9.71 17.25
C VAL A 185 -8.51 10.68 17.51
N ASP A 186 -9.00 10.69 18.73
CA ASP A 186 -9.97 11.67 19.21
C ASP A 186 -9.52 12.21 20.58
N GLN A 187 -9.66 13.54 20.80
CA GLN A 187 -9.32 14.23 22.03
C GLN A 187 -7.94 13.86 22.60
N GLY A 188 -6.95 13.65 21.74
CA GLY A 188 -5.58 13.33 22.14
C GLY A 188 -5.35 11.87 22.56
N ALA A 189 -6.27 10.97 22.29
CA ALA A 189 -6.14 9.54 22.54
C ALA A 189 -6.40 8.71 21.28
N MET A 190 -5.70 7.57 21.15
CA MET A 190 -6.02 6.58 20.10
C MET A 190 -7.39 5.97 20.38
N THR A 191 -8.28 5.96 19.39
CA THR A 191 -9.62 5.37 19.52
C THR A 191 -9.65 3.92 19.07
N LYS A 192 -9.46 3.66 17.79
CA LYS A 192 -9.57 2.33 17.21
C LYS A 192 -8.55 2.12 16.08
N LEU A 193 -8.09 0.87 15.93
CA LEU A 193 -7.46 0.35 14.72
C LEU A 193 -8.55 0.02 13.70
N TYR A 194 -8.25 0.17 12.41
CA TYR A 194 -9.18 -0.13 11.33
C TYR A 194 -8.44 -0.62 10.08
N ASP A 195 -9.18 -1.06 9.07
CA ASP A 195 -8.69 -1.53 7.78
C ASP A 195 -7.86 -2.82 7.85
N PHE A 196 -8.56 -3.93 8.04
CA PHE A 196 -7.97 -5.28 8.13
C PHE A 196 -8.15 -6.11 6.86
N GLU A 197 -8.47 -5.46 5.73
CA GLU A 197 -8.74 -6.17 4.48
C GLU A 197 -7.55 -7.02 3.98
N PHE A 198 -6.32 -6.58 4.24
CA PHE A 198 -5.09 -7.26 3.84
C PHE A 198 -4.48 -8.15 4.94
N SER A 199 -5.15 -8.29 6.08
CA SER A 199 -4.60 -9.04 7.21
C SER A 199 -4.26 -10.48 6.84
N MET A 200 -3.16 -10.98 7.40
CA MET A 200 -2.61 -12.31 7.13
C MET A 200 -2.06 -12.95 8.42
N ILE A 201 -1.56 -14.16 8.32
CA ILE A 201 -0.66 -14.77 9.31
C ILE A 201 0.72 -14.80 8.65
N GLY A 202 1.71 -14.12 9.23
CA GLY A 202 3.06 -13.96 8.66
C GLY A 202 4.08 -13.49 9.68
N ASP A 203 5.23 -13.00 9.21
CA ASP A 203 6.27 -12.41 10.08
C ASP A 203 5.74 -11.08 10.68
N PRO A 204 5.74 -10.91 12.01
CA PRO A 204 5.28 -9.69 12.66
C PRO A 204 6.04 -8.42 12.22
N LEU A 205 7.26 -8.53 11.71
CA LEU A 205 8.03 -7.38 11.23
C LEU A 205 7.48 -6.78 9.93
N VAL A 206 6.55 -7.47 9.24
CA VAL A 206 5.79 -6.88 8.13
C VAL A 206 5.04 -5.62 8.60
N ASP A 207 4.37 -5.68 9.76
CA ASP A 207 3.63 -4.53 10.29
C ASP A 207 4.55 -3.37 10.66
N ILE A 208 5.77 -3.65 11.11
CA ILE A 208 6.78 -2.60 11.38
C ILE A 208 7.26 -1.97 10.07
N ALA A 209 7.47 -2.78 9.03
CA ALA A 209 7.89 -2.30 7.71
C ALA A 209 6.82 -1.41 7.06
N THR A 210 5.57 -1.87 7.04
CA THR A 210 4.46 -1.14 6.39
C THR A 210 4.08 0.11 7.16
N MET A 211 4.09 0.07 8.50
CA MET A 211 3.97 1.26 9.35
C MET A 211 5.06 2.28 9.04
N GLY A 212 6.32 1.85 8.91
CA GLY A 212 7.44 2.73 8.59
C GLY A 212 7.28 3.41 7.23
N MET A 213 6.83 2.66 6.22
CA MET A 213 6.52 3.20 4.90
C MET A 213 5.39 4.22 4.98
N ARG A 214 4.27 3.89 5.65
CA ARG A 214 3.13 4.79 5.83
C ARG A 214 3.54 6.09 6.54
N ASN A 215 4.37 6.02 7.56
CA ASN A 215 4.84 7.19 8.32
C ASN A 215 5.59 8.21 7.45
N SER A 216 6.09 7.83 6.28
CA SER A 216 6.79 8.73 5.35
C SER A 216 5.85 9.69 4.60
N TYR A 217 4.60 9.34 4.41
CA TYR A 217 3.60 10.16 3.71
C TYR A 217 2.33 10.44 4.53
N GLU A 218 2.03 9.62 5.52
CA GLU A 218 0.98 9.82 6.52
C GLU A 218 1.58 9.74 7.94
N PRO A 219 2.05 10.86 8.51
CA PRO A 219 2.71 10.84 9.81
C PRO A 219 1.88 10.16 10.91
N LEU A 220 2.48 9.24 11.64
CA LEU A 220 1.85 8.48 12.73
C LEU A 220 2.08 9.11 14.12
N GLY A 221 2.29 10.42 14.14
CA GLY A 221 2.40 11.19 15.37
C GLY A 221 3.81 11.21 15.99
N ALA A 222 4.59 10.11 15.94
CA ALA A 222 5.94 10.02 16.47
C ALA A 222 6.95 9.63 15.37
N PRO A 223 8.25 9.97 15.52
CA PRO A 223 9.31 9.51 14.62
C PRO A 223 9.44 7.98 14.61
N LEU A 224 9.75 7.41 13.45
CA LEU A 224 9.87 5.95 13.29
C LEU A 224 10.79 5.27 14.32
N PRO A 225 12.00 5.79 14.65
CA PRO A 225 12.85 5.16 15.66
C PRO A 225 12.19 5.10 17.05
N GLU A 226 11.34 6.06 17.37
CA GLU A 226 10.61 6.09 18.64
C GLU A 226 9.47 5.06 18.64
N LEU A 227 8.74 4.92 17.55
CA LEU A 227 7.71 3.89 17.39
C LEU A 227 8.32 2.48 17.47
N VAL A 228 9.45 2.24 16.80
CA VAL A 228 10.17 0.96 16.87
C VAL A 228 10.59 0.65 18.31
N ARG A 229 11.15 1.61 19.04
CA ARG A 229 11.52 1.46 20.45
C ARG A 229 10.33 1.08 21.31
N TYR A 230 9.15 1.70 21.11
CA TYR A 230 7.93 1.35 21.84
C TYR A 230 7.47 -0.09 21.55
N TYR A 231 7.64 -0.57 20.32
CA TYR A 231 7.37 -1.96 19.99
C TYR A 231 8.33 -2.91 20.71
N GLU A 232 9.63 -2.62 20.70
CA GLU A 232 10.66 -3.39 21.41
C GLU A 232 10.40 -3.43 22.93
N GLU A 233 10.06 -2.29 23.53
CA GLU A 233 9.66 -2.22 24.95
C GLU A 233 8.41 -3.09 25.22
N ALA A 234 7.43 -3.07 24.33
CA ALA A 234 6.20 -3.85 24.47
C ALA A 234 6.38 -5.34 24.26
N THR A 235 7.27 -5.76 23.33
CA THR A 235 7.53 -7.17 23.03
C THR A 235 8.59 -7.78 23.94
N GLY A 236 9.56 -6.99 24.39
CA GLY A 236 10.78 -7.43 25.05
C GLY A 236 11.83 -8.01 24.10
N GLU A 237 11.63 -7.85 22.79
CA GLU A 237 12.52 -8.40 21.73
C GLU A 237 13.03 -7.25 20.84
N PRO A 238 14.33 -7.25 20.45
CA PRO A 238 14.86 -6.26 19.53
C PRO A 238 14.32 -6.47 18.12
N VAL A 239 14.10 -5.39 17.39
CA VAL A 239 13.68 -5.41 15.99
C VAL A 239 14.90 -5.67 15.09
N ASN A 240 14.80 -6.70 14.25
CA ASN A 240 15.81 -6.97 13.22
C ASN A 240 15.59 -6.02 12.03
N HIS A 241 16.48 -5.03 11.89
CA HIS A 241 16.34 -3.98 10.86
C HIS A 241 16.42 -4.52 9.43
N ASP A 242 17.32 -5.50 9.15
CA ASP A 242 17.44 -6.07 7.81
C ASP A 242 16.17 -6.85 7.42
N ALA A 243 15.56 -7.56 8.38
CA ALA A 243 14.27 -8.20 8.15
C ALA A 243 13.15 -7.19 7.92
N VAL A 244 13.16 -6.04 8.60
CA VAL A 244 12.21 -4.94 8.31
C VAL A 244 12.42 -4.43 6.90
N VAL A 245 13.68 -4.17 6.47
CA VAL A 245 13.95 -3.69 5.11
C VAL A 245 13.60 -4.74 4.05
N PHE A 246 13.80 -6.03 4.33
CA PHE A 246 13.32 -7.11 3.48
C PHE A 246 11.78 -7.03 3.26
N HIS A 247 11.03 -6.77 4.33
CA HIS A 247 9.57 -6.60 4.24
C HIS A 247 9.16 -5.27 3.61
N VAL A 248 9.96 -4.20 3.74
CA VAL A 248 9.77 -2.95 2.96
C VAL A 248 9.91 -3.24 1.47
N LEU A 249 10.96 -3.99 1.07
CA LEU A 249 11.16 -4.41 -0.32
C LEU A 249 9.97 -5.23 -0.83
N GLN A 250 9.53 -6.23 -0.05
CA GLN A 250 8.39 -7.05 -0.42
C GLN A 250 7.11 -6.22 -0.56
N PHE A 251 6.75 -5.41 0.44
CA PHE A 251 5.52 -4.62 0.41
C PHE A 251 5.53 -3.61 -0.74
N SER A 252 6.68 -2.99 -1.03
CA SER A 252 6.84 -2.10 -2.19
C SER A 252 6.58 -2.82 -3.51
N LEU A 253 7.12 -4.03 -3.66
CA LEU A 253 6.84 -4.89 -4.81
C LEU A 253 5.35 -5.19 -4.94
N LEU A 254 4.69 -5.58 -3.84
CA LEU A 254 3.28 -5.98 -3.85
C LEU A 254 2.35 -4.81 -4.20
N GLY A 255 2.62 -3.62 -3.66
CA GLY A 255 1.90 -2.41 -4.05
C GLY A 255 2.05 -2.10 -5.54
N THR A 256 3.28 -2.18 -6.07
CA THR A 256 3.52 -2.02 -7.51
C THR A 256 2.78 -3.07 -8.34
N MET A 257 2.77 -4.34 -7.93
CA MET A 257 2.01 -5.42 -8.58
C MET A 257 0.50 -5.12 -8.63
N GLN A 258 -0.04 -4.50 -7.58
CA GLN A 258 -1.46 -4.15 -7.52
C GLN A 258 -1.80 -3.03 -8.51
N PHE A 259 -0.89 -2.05 -8.66
CA PHE A 259 -1.15 -0.86 -9.50
C PHE A 259 -0.77 -1.03 -10.96
N THR A 260 0.17 -1.94 -11.30
CA THR A 260 0.71 -2.03 -12.67
C THR A 260 -0.38 -2.27 -13.74
N GLY A 261 -1.39 -3.07 -13.43
CA GLY A 261 -2.53 -3.30 -14.33
C GLY A 261 -3.37 -2.04 -14.56
N THR A 262 -3.67 -1.31 -13.49
CA THR A 262 -4.48 -0.09 -13.52
C THR A 262 -3.73 1.10 -14.16
N VAL A 263 -2.44 1.23 -13.85
CA VAL A 263 -1.57 2.24 -14.46
C VAL A 263 -1.45 2.01 -15.97
N GLY A 264 -1.37 0.76 -16.40
CA GLY A 264 -1.29 0.40 -17.82
C GLY A 264 -2.61 0.53 -18.59
N LYS A 265 -3.75 0.51 -17.91
CA LYS A 265 -5.10 0.55 -18.51
C LYS A 265 -6.04 1.42 -17.68
N PRO A 266 -5.88 2.77 -17.75
CA PRO A 266 -6.71 3.69 -17.00
C PRO A 266 -8.19 3.58 -17.41
N SER A 267 -9.09 3.67 -16.43
CA SER A 267 -10.54 3.68 -16.63
C SER A 267 -11.13 5.04 -16.27
N PRO A 268 -12.24 5.45 -16.92
CA PRO A 268 -12.93 6.69 -16.56
C PRO A 268 -13.31 6.71 -15.07
N GLY A 269 -12.93 7.78 -14.37
CA GLY A 269 -13.22 7.97 -12.94
C GLY A 269 -12.19 7.34 -11.99
N ASP A 270 -11.16 6.68 -12.49
CA ASP A 270 -10.04 6.21 -11.67
C ASP A 270 -9.28 7.42 -11.08
N PRO A 271 -8.82 7.36 -9.83
CA PRO A 271 -7.89 8.32 -9.26
C PRO A 271 -6.47 8.07 -9.80
N HIS A 272 -6.29 8.19 -11.12
CA HIS A 272 -5.12 7.71 -11.84
C HIS A 272 -3.82 8.43 -11.46
N SER A 273 -3.88 9.72 -11.13
CA SER A 273 -2.72 10.47 -10.62
C SER A 273 -2.19 9.87 -9.32
N VAL A 274 -3.08 9.42 -8.44
CA VAL A 274 -2.73 8.76 -7.18
C VAL A 274 -2.08 7.40 -7.45
N TYR A 275 -2.59 6.64 -8.41
CA TYR A 275 -1.99 5.35 -8.80
C TYR A 275 -0.57 5.52 -9.36
N LEU A 276 -0.35 6.53 -10.21
CA LEU A 276 0.97 6.87 -10.74
C LEU A 276 1.94 7.28 -9.64
N MET A 277 1.49 8.13 -8.71
CA MET A 277 2.30 8.55 -7.56
C MET A 277 2.74 7.35 -6.72
N PHE A 278 1.82 6.45 -6.37
CA PHE A 278 2.16 5.25 -5.59
C PHE A 278 3.09 4.31 -6.36
N ASP A 279 2.82 4.04 -7.65
CA ASP A 279 3.68 3.16 -8.47
C ASP A 279 5.13 3.66 -8.48
N LEU A 280 5.35 4.95 -8.68
CA LEU A 280 6.69 5.55 -8.67
C LEU A 280 7.35 5.54 -7.30
N ALA A 281 6.62 5.92 -6.25
CA ALA A 281 7.15 5.95 -4.89
C ALA A 281 7.57 4.53 -4.45
N LEU A 282 6.76 3.53 -4.78
CA LEU A 282 7.05 2.13 -4.47
C LEU A 282 8.23 1.59 -5.27
N ARG A 283 8.36 1.90 -6.57
CA ARG A 283 9.53 1.52 -7.39
C ARG A 283 10.82 2.14 -6.83
N ARG A 284 10.77 3.41 -6.42
CA ARG A 284 11.90 4.05 -5.73
C ARG A 284 12.22 3.35 -4.40
N SER A 285 11.22 2.99 -3.61
CA SER A 285 11.39 2.27 -2.34
C SER A 285 12.03 0.90 -2.56
N ILE A 286 11.66 0.18 -3.64
CA ILE A 286 12.31 -1.08 -4.05
C ILE A 286 13.81 -0.88 -4.21
N LEU A 287 14.24 0.09 -5.01
CA LEU A 287 15.66 0.32 -5.28
C LEU A 287 16.44 0.71 -4.02
N LEU A 288 15.87 1.58 -3.17
CA LEU A 288 16.49 1.96 -1.90
C LEU A 288 16.62 0.77 -0.93
N ALA A 289 15.61 -0.09 -0.86
CA ALA A 289 15.64 -1.28 -0.03
C ALA A 289 16.66 -2.32 -0.55
N LEU A 290 16.74 -2.54 -1.85
CA LEU A 290 17.76 -3.39 -2.47
C LEU A 290 19.16 -2.87 -2.16
N SER A 291 19.42 -1.58 -2.41
CA SER A 291 20.71 -0.94 -2.11
C SER A 291 21.13 -1.14 -0.64
N HIS A 292 20.18 -1.01 0.31
CA HIS A 292 20.45 -1.26 1.73
C HIS A 292 20.81 -2.73 2.00
N LEU A 293 20.02 -3.66 1.46
CA LEU A 293 20.15 -5.09 1.74
C LEU A 293 21.39 -5.73 1.10
N THR A 294 21.82 -5.24 -0.07
CA THR A 294 23.00 -5.74 -0.79
C THR A 294 24.27 -4.99 -0.45
N GLY A 295 24.15 -3.74 0.03
CA GLY A 295 25.27 -2.83 0.21
C GLY A 295 25.72 -2.15 -1.09
N ASP A 296 25.08 -2.44 -2.22
CA ASP A 296 25.40 -1.82 -3.51
C ASP A 296 24.83 -0.39 -3.58
N ALA A 297 25.68 0.58 -3.91
CA ALA A 297 25.24 1.96 -4.10
C ALA A 297 24.45 2.09 -5.40
N LEU A 298 23.31 2.81 -5.34
CA LEU A 298 22.60 3.19 -6.56
C LEU A 298 23.44 4.21 -7.36
N PRO A 299 23.47 4.10 -8.71
CA PRO A 299 24.25 5.02 -9.54
C PRO A 299 23.70 6.44 -9.45
N GLU A 300 24.59 7.42 -9.46
CA GLU A 300 24.21 8.80 -9.69
C GLU A 300 23.85 8.99 -11.16
N LEU A 301 22.59 9.33 -11.41
CA LEU A 301 22.15 9.63 -12.78
C LEU A 301 22.50 11.07 -13.13
N PRO A 302 22.96 11.34 -14.37
CA PRO A 302 23.17 12.71 -14.82
C PRO A 302 21.83 13.46 -14.79
N PRO A 303 21.84 14.75 -14.44
CA PRO A 303 20.62 15.56 -14.42
C PRO A 303 19.98 15.55 -15.81
N LEU A 304 18.64 15.59 -15.81
CA LEU A 304 17.88 15.77 -17.04
C LEU A 304 18.13 17.19 -17.59
N GLU A 305 18.33 17.29 -18.89
CA GLU A 305 18.42 18.60 -19.54
C GLU A 305 17.09 19.34 -19.42
N GLN A 306 17.17 20.66 -19.19
CA GLN A 306 15.99 21.53 -19.21
C GLN A 306 15.48 21.63 -20.65
N ARG A 307 14.34 21.04 -20.91
CA ARG A 307 13.67 21.08 -22.22
C ARG A 307 12.22 21.51 -22.04
N THR A 308 11.68 22.10 -23.08
CA THR A 308 10.24 22.39 -23.18
C THR A 308 9.70 21.53 -24.31
N GLY A 309 8.75 20.66 -23.97
CA GLY A 309 8.12 19.77 -24.94
C GLY A 309 7.27 20.55 -25.97
N ASP A 310 7.05 19.94 -27.12
CA ASP A 310 6.32 20.57 -28.22
C ASP A 310 4.86 20.85 -27.88
N ASN A 311 4.28 20.11 -26.90
CA ASN A 311 2.89 20.27 -26.50
C ASN A 311 2.69 21.24 -25.31
N ALA A 312 3.75 21.87 -24.78
CA ALA A 312 3.67 22.74 -23.61
C ALA A 312 2.61 23.87 -23.73
N PRO A 313 2.44 24.56 -24.88
CA PRO A 313 1.36 25.55 -25.00
C PRO A 313 -0.05 24.97 -24.91
N LEU A 314 -0.26 23.75 -25.40
CA LEU A 314 -1.56 23.06 -25.32
C LEU A 314 -1.84 22.58 -23.90
N LEU A 315 -0.84 22.03 -23.22
CA LEU A 315 -0.95 21.58 -21.84
C LEU A 315 -1.24 22.73 -20.91
N ALA A 316 -0.55 23.89 -21.08
CA ALA A 316 -0.85 25.11 -20.34
C ALA A 316 -2.30 25.57 -20.56
N LYS A 317 -2.78 25.54 -21.82
CA LYS A 317 -4.18 25.86 -22.14
C LYS A 317 -5.18 24.91 -21.48
N LEU A 318 -4.85 23.63 -21.36
CA LEU A 318 -5.71 22.65 -20.66
C LEU A 318 -5.80 22.97 -19.17
N VAL A 319 -4.70 23.28 -18.51
CA VAL A 319 -4.66 23.68 -17.09
C VAL A 319 -5.51 24.94 -16.86
N ASP A 320 -5.31 26.00 -17.68
CA ASP A 320 -6.08 27.24 -17.58
C ASP A 320 -7.58 26.97 -17.76
N THR A 321 -7.95 26.16 -18.75
CA THR A 321 -9.34 25.83 -19.03
C THR A 321 -9.94 25.05 -17.87
N LEU A 322 -9.25 24.03 -17.35
CA LEU A 322 -9.68 23.25 -16.21
C LEU A 322 -9.90 24.14 -14.98
N GLY A 323 -9.00 25.13 -14.76
CA GLY A 323 -9.14 26.10 -13.67
C GLY A 323 -10.46 26.88 -13.72
N THR A 324 -10.99 27.17 -14.92
CA THR A 324 -12.24 27.94 -15.12
C THR A 324 -13.51 27.09 -15.05
N LEU A 325 -13.42 25.75 -15.08
CA LEU A 325 -14.60 24.88 -15.02
C LEU A 325 -15.27 24.96 -13.65
N PRO A 326 -16.54 25.34 -13.59
CA PRO A 326 -17.27 25.33 -12.33
C PRO A 326 -17.57 23.90 -11.93
N VAL A 327 -17.19 23.52 -10.71
CA VAL A 327 -17.54 22.25 -10.09
C VAL A 327 -18.13 22.52 -8.72
N THR A 328 -18.96 21.61 -8.23
CA THR A 328 -19.59 21.73 -6.92
C THR A 328 -19.51 20.40 -6.16
N GLY A 329 -19.11 20.50 -4.89
CA GLY A 329 -18.97 19.36 -4.00
C GLY A 329 -17.54 18.79 -3.98
N GLU A 330 -17.17 18.28 -2.83
CA GLU A 330 -15.82 17.81 -2.50
C GLU A 330 -15.29 16.76 -3.49
N ALA A 331 -16.12 15.80 -3.88
CA ALA A 331 -15.74 14.76 -4.84
C ALA A 331 -15.38 15.32 -6.22
N ALA A 332 -16.12 16.34 -6.70
CA ALA A 332 -15.87 16.96 -7.99
C ALA A 332 -14.61 17.85 -7.95
N GLU A 333 -14.39 18.57 -6.84
CA GLU A 333 -13.17 19.35 -6.63
C GLU A 333 -11.93 18.43 -6.56
N THR A 334 -12.01 17.32 -5.83
CA THR A 334 -10.94 16.31 -5.78
C THR A 334 -10.64 15.75 -7.17
N HIS A 335 -11.66 15.38 -7.93
CA HIS A 335 -11.46 14.87 -9.29
C HIS A 335 -10.84 15.92 -10.23
N LYS A 336 -11.26 17.18 -10.13
CA LYS A 336 -10.67 18.30 -10.89
C LYS A 336 -9.17 18.47 -10.56
N ALA A 337 -8.79 18.38 -9.29
CA ALA A 337 -7.39 18.43 -8.86
C ALA A 337 -6.57 17.28 -9.44
N GLN A 338 -7.09 16.05 -9.40
CA GLN A 338 -6.43 14.87 -9.98
C GLN A 338 -6.23 14.99 -11.50
N VAL A 339 -7.17 15.60 -12.22
CA VAL A 339 -7.01 15.88 -13.66
C VAL A 339 -5.87 16.88 -13.90
N ALA A 340 -5.76 17.92 -13.06
CA ALA A 340 -4.63 18.86 -13.15
C ALA A 340 -3.28 18.17 -12.94
N GLU A 341 -3.17 17.30 -11.94
CA GLU A 341 -1.97 16.49 -11.68
C GLU A 341 -1.61 15.59 -12.88
N LEU A 342 -2.60 14.99 -13.55
CA LEU A 342 -2.35 14.20 -14.77
C LEU A 342 -1.82 15.06 -15.92
N ILE A 343 -2.31 16.29 -16.08
CA ILE A 343 -1.78 17.20 -17.10
C ILE A 343 -0.31 17.56 -16.80
N GLU A 344 0.03 17.81 -15.54
CA GLU A 344 1.42 18.03 -15.14
C GLU A 344 2.31 16.81 -15.41
N TRP A 345 1.80 15.62 -15.15
CA TRP A 345 2.49 14.38 -15.49
C TRP A 345 2.79 14.27 -16.99
N VAL A 346 1.79 14.53 -17.83
CA VAL A 346 1.95 14.51 -19.29
C VAL A 346 2.96 15.55 -19.75
N GLN A 347 2.97 16.75 -19.14
CA GLN A 347 3.96 17.77 -19.45
C GLN A 347 5.39 17.31 -19.15
N ARG A 348 5.63 16.71 -17.98
CA ARG A 348 6.96 16.17 -17.64
C ARG A 348 7.38 15.04 -18.58
N ALA A 349 6.43 14.21 -19.00
CA ALA A 349 6.67 13.16 -20.00
C ALA A 349 6.99 13.74 -21.38
N ASP A 350 6.36 14.84 -21.78
CA ASP A 350 6.65 15.57 -23.02
C ASP A 350 8.04 16.24 -22.97
N ASP A 351 8.39 16.82 -21.82
CA ASP A 351 9.67 17.49 -21.60
C ASP A 351 10.87 16.51 -21.59
N HIS A 352 10.73 15.33 -20.98
CA HIS A 352 11.88 14.47 -20.64
C HIS A 352 11.75 13.01 -21.09
N GLY A 353 10.56 12.55 -21.44
CA GLY A 353 10.28 11.13 -21.67
C GLY A 353 11.11 10.51 -22.81
N ALA A 354 11.32 11.24 -23.88
CA ALA A 354 12.10 10.76 -25.01
C ALA A 354 13.56 10.47 -24.64
N ASP A 355 14.18 11.35 -23.86
CA ASP A 355 15.57 11.21 -23.42
C ASP A 355 15.72 10.06 -22.41
N MET A 356 14.76 9.93 -21.48
CA MET A 356 14.72 8.80 -20.54
C MET A 356 14.61 7.47 -21.26
N VAL A 357 13.70 7.37 -22.23
CA VAL A 357 13.52 6.16 -23.03
C VAL A 357 14.78 5.84 -23.83
N ALA A 358 15.43 6.84 -24.44
CA ALA A 358 16.68 6.64 -25.19
C ALA A 358 17.81 6.11 -24.30
N ARG A 359 17.96 6.64 -23.07
CA ARG A 359 18.94 6.17 -22.08
C ARG A 359 18.65 4.71 -21.68
N ASN A 360 17.42 4.40 -21.31
CA ASN A 360 17.03 3.03 -20.93
C ASN A 360 17.30 2.02 -22.05
N ILE A 361 17.00 2.39 -23.30
CA ILE A 361 17.32 1.54 -24.48
C ILE A 361 18.82 1.36 -24.63
N ALA A 362 19.63 2.41 -24.44
CA ALA A 362 21.08 2.33 -24.56
C ALA A 362 21.68 1.42 -23.47
N ASP A 363 21.23 1.55 -22.22
CA ASP A 363 21.72 0.75 -21.11
C ASP A 363 21.37 -0.72 -21.27
N VAL A 364 20.14 -1.05 -21.65
CA VAL A 364 19.73 -2.44 -21.94
C VAL A 364 20.47 -2.99 -23.16
N SER A 365 20.70 -2.17 -24.21
CA SER A 365 21.46 -2.58 -25.37
C SER A 365 22.91 -2.90 -25.03
N ALA A 366 23.53 -2.12 -24.15
CA ALA A 366 24.89 -2.35 -23.65
C ALA A 366 24.97 -3.66 -22.83
N LEU A 367 24.03 -3.89 -21.91
CA LEU A 367 23.98 -5.11 -21.11
C LEU A 367 23.84 -6.35 -21.97
N LEU A 368 22.90 -6.34 -22.91
CA LEU A 368 22.55 -7.52 -23.72
C LEU A 368 23.40 -7.68 -24.98
N GLY A 369 24.32 -6.73 -25.27
CA GLY A 369 25.14 -6.76 -26.49
C GLY A 369 24.33 -6.72 -27.79
N ARG A 370 23.11 -6.18 -27.74
CA ARG A 370 22.14 -6.15 -28.83
C ARG A 370 21.47 -4.80 -28.93
N ARG A 371 21.34 -4.26 -30.14
CA ARG A 371 20.65 -2.99 -30.38
C ARG A 371 19.13 -3.16 -30.38
N PHE A 372 18.44 -2.18 -29.76
CA PHE A 372 17.00 -2.04 -29.79
C PHE A 372 16.61 -0.65 -30.29
N ASP A 373 15.50 -0.58 -31.04
CA ASP A 373 14.94 0.68 -31.55
C ASP A 373 13.71 1.13 -30.73
N ARG A 374 13.11 0.23 -29.95
CA ARG A 374 11.91 0.49 -29.15
C ARG A 374 12.10 0.01 -27.73
N TRP A 375 11.61 0.80 -26.76
CA TRP A 375 11.64 0.41 -25.36
C TRP A 375 10.90 -0.90 -25.08
N ALA A 376 9.74 -1.12 -25.72
CA ALA A 376 8.97 -2.35 -25.51
C ALA A 376 9.80 -3.61 -25.81
N ASP A 377 10.57 -3.60 -26.90
CA ASP A 377 11.39 -4.74 -27.32
C ASP A 377 12.61 -4.91 -26.39
N ALA A 378 13.19 -3.80 -25.93
CA ALA A 378 14.28 -3.80 -24.94
C ALA A 378 13.82 -4.33 -23.57
N ALA A 379 12.65 -3.89 -23.11
CA ALA A 379 12.08 -4.32 -21.85
C ALA A 379 11.71 -5.81 -21.84
N GLU A 380 11.15 -6.33 -22.94
CA GLU A 380 10.86 -7.76 -23.10
C GLU A 380 12.14 -8.60 -23.07
N ALA A 381 13.19 -8.16 -23.77
CA ALA A 381 14.48 -8.84 -23.78
C ALA A 381 15.17 -8.79 -22.41
N LEU A 382 15.08 -7.65 -21.71
CA LEU A 382 15.61 -7.50 -20.34
C LEU A 382 14.87 -8.40 -19.36
N GLU A 383 13.54 -8.46 -19.42
CA GLU A 383 12.76 -9.36 -18.56
C GLU A 383 13.13 -10.83 -18.81
N ALA A 384 13.25 -11.24 -20.07
CA ALA A 384 13.68 -12.61 -20.41
C ALA A 384 15.07 -12.91 -19.85
N TYR A 385 16.02 -11.97 -19.97
CA TYR A 385 17.35 -12.10 -19.38
C TYR A 385 17.30 -12.26 -17.85
N ILE A 386 16.53 -11.41 -17.15
CA ILE A 386 16.38 -11.44 -15.70
C ILE A 386 15.82 -12.78 -15.21
N LEU A 387 14.88 -13.36 -15.93
CA LEU A 387 14.28 -14.65 -15.56
C LEU A 387 15.27 -15.82 -15.62
N GLU A 388 16.36 -15.68 -16.39
CA GLU A 388 17.43 -16.68 -16.54
C GLU A 388 18.69 -16.33 -15.72
N ALA A 389 18.84 -15.07 -15.29
CA ALA A 389 20.02 -14.56 -14.58
C ALA A 389 20.19 -15.19 -13.19
N GLY A 390 21.44 -15.47 -12.84
CA GLY A 390 21.84 -15.94 -11.52
C GLY A 390 22.15 -14.80 -10.56
N PRO A 391 22.42 -15.11 -9.27
CA PRO A 391 22.75 -14.12 -8.24
C PRO A 391 24.04 -13.34 -8.53
N GLU A 392 24.92 -13.84 -9.36
CA GLU A 392 26.15 -13.15 -9.80
C GLU A 392 25.88 -11.89 -10.62
N GLU A 393 24.70 -11.78 -11.22
CA GLU A 393 24.25 -10.63 -12.01
C GLU A 393 23.52 -9.57 -11.15
N ASP A 394 23.22 -9.86 -9.89
CA ASP A 394 22.35 -9.02 -9.05
C ASP A 394 22.87 -7.56 -8.96
N ALA A 395 24.17 -7.35 -8.74
CA ALA A 395 24.75 -6.01 -8.63
C ALA A 395 24.63 -5.21 -9.94
N ALA A 396 24.87 -5.85 -11.09
CA ALA A 396 24.75 -5.23 -12.40
C ALA A 396 23.27 -4.87 -12.72
N LEU A 397 22.36 -5.76 -12.39
CA LEU A 397 20.92 -5.56 -12.59
C LEU A 397 20.36 -4.48 -11.67
N ILE A 398 20.79 -4.39 -10.40
CA ILE A 398 20.38 -3.31 -9.47
C ILE A 398 20.85 -1.94 -9.98
N ALA A 399 22.07 -1.88 -10.53
CA ALA A 399 22.60 -0.64 -11.07
C ALA A 399 21.89 -0.19 -12.37
N LEU A 400 21.36 -1.16 -13.15
CA LEU A 400 20.66 -0.87 -14.41
C LEU A 400 19.18 -0.51 -14.17
N LEU A 401 18.49 -1.20 -13.26
CA LEU A 401 17.05 -1.06 -12.98
C LEU A 401 16.71 0.21 -12.20
#